data_c979f3451a773fc602dbfb76a923dd53
#
_entry.id   c979f3451a773fc602dbfb76a923dd53
#
_cell.length_a   1.000
_cell.length_b   1.000
_cell.length_c   1.000
_cell.angle_alpha   90.00
_cell.angle_beta   90.00
_cell.angle_gamma   90.00
#
_symmetry.space_group_name_H-M   'P 1'
#
loop_
_entity.id
_entity.type
_entity.pdbx_description
1 polymer ?
#
loop_
_entity_poly.entity_id
_entity_poly.type
_entity_poly.pdbx_seq_one_letter_code
_entity_poly.pdbx_strand_id
1 'polypeptide(L)'
;MKFIGKLLLYILIALLVVIAGLYFLLQTRWGAEHISAWVSENSDYHLAFGAMDHRFSAPSHIVLKNVTFGRDGQPATLVAKSVDIALSSRQLTEPRHVDTILLENGTLNLTDQTAPLPFKADRLQLRDMAFNSPNSEWKLSAQRVNGGVVPWSPEAGKVLGTKAQIQFSAGSLSLNDVPATNVLIEGSIDNDRVTLTNLGADIARGTLTGNAQRNADGSWQVENLRMADIRLQSEKSLTDFFAPLRSVPSLQIGRLEVIDARLQGPDWAVADLDLSLRNMT
;
A
#
# COMPACT_ATOMS: atom_id res chain seq x y z
N MET A 1 -15.35 52.45 28.75
CA MET A 1 -14.43 51.31 28.66
C MET A 1 -15.06 49.98 29.17
N LYS A 2 -15.76 49.92 30.32
CA LYS A 2 -16.36 48.65 30.83
C LYS A 2 -17.41 48.01 29.90
N PHE A 3 -18.13 48.78 29.10
CA PHE A 3 -19.18 48.29 28.19
C PHE A 3 -18.57 47.59 26.98
N ILE A 4 -17.54 48.17 26.39
CA ILE A 4 -16.84 47.60 25.22
C ILE A 4 -16.17 46.27 25.58
N GLY A 5 -15.58 46.18 26.78
CA GLY A 5 -14.99 44.93 27.25
C GLY A 5 -16.01 43.81 27.45
N LYS A 6 -17.21 44.13 27.96
CA LYS A 6 -18.30 43.15 28.10
C LYS A 6 -18.82 42.69 26.73
N LEU A 7 -18.99 43.65 25.79
CA LEU A 7 -19.44 43.34 24.43
C LEU A 7 -18.46 42.39 23.73
N LEU A 8 -17.14 42.69 23.79
CA LEU A 8 -16.08 41.83 23.24
C LEU A 8 -16.10 40.45 23.88
N LEU A 9 -16.31 40.34 25.20
CA LEU A 9 -16.40 39.06 25.88
C LEU A 9 -17.59 38.24 25.38
N TYR A 10 -18.77 38.84 25.21
CA TYR A 10 -19.94 38.13 24.67
C TYR A 10 -19.75 37.69 23.23
N ILE A 11 -19.11 38.50 22.40
CA ILE A 11 -18.76 38.13 21.02
C ILE A 11 -17.79 36.93 21.01
N LEU A 12 -16.78 36.94 21.88
CA LEU A 12 -15.82 35.86 22.01
C LEU A 12 -16.51 34.57 22.48
N ILE A 13 -17.38 34.63 23.47
CA ILE A 13 -18.14 33.46 23.95
C ILE A 13 -19.06 32.95 22.85
N ALA A 14 -19.76 33.81 22.14
CA ALA A 14 -20.62 33.41 21.02
C ALA A 14 -19.82 32.74 19.93
N LEU A 15 -18.65 33.27 19.59
CA LEU A 15 -17.73 32.69 18.61
C LEU A 15 -17.25 31.29 19.04
N LEU A 16 -16.84 31.12 20.30
CA LEU A 16 -16.44 29.82 20.86
C LEU A 16 -17.58 28.82 20.84
N VAL A 17 -18.80 29.21 21.16
CA VAL A 17 -19.99 28.34 21.08
C VAL A 17 -20.27 27.93 19.65
N VAL A 18 -20.15 28.82 18.67
CA VAL A 18 -20.34 28.53 17.27
C VAL A 18 -19.23 27.55 16.77
N ILE A 19 -17.97 27.78 17.12
CA ILE A 19 -16.86 26.91 16.79
C ILE A 19 -17.06 25.51 17.40
N ALA A 20 -17.44 25.45 18.69
CA ALA A 20 -17.74 24.17 19.35
C ALA A 20 -18.94 23.46 18.68
N GLY A 21 -19.99 24.19 18.34
CA GLY A 21 -21.15 23.64 17.64
C GLY A 21 -20.79 23.08 16.25
N LEU A 22 -20.00 23.81 15.47
CA LEU A 22 -19.47 23.34 14.16
C LEU A 22 -18.58 22.12 14.33
N TYR A 23 -17.72 22.12 15.36
CA TYR A 23 -16.84 20.98 15.65
C TYR A 23 -17.66 19.70 15.91
N PHE A 24 -18.67 19.75 16.76
CA PHE A 24 -19.56 18.62 17.03
C PHE A 24 -20.41 18.24 15.80
N LEU A 25 -20.87 19.22 15.04
CA LEU A 25 -21.66 18.99 13.84
C LEU A 25 -20.87 18.27 12.75
N LEU A 26 -19.58 18.61 12.57
CA LEU A 26 -18.69 17.95 11.60
C LEU A 26 -18.45 16.47 11.95
N GLN A 27 -18.56 16.09 13.22
CA GLN A 27 -18.43 14.68 13.66
C GLN A 27 -19.71 13.87 13.44
N THR A 28 -20.79 14.50 13.01
CA THR A 28 -22.05 13.82 12.71
C THR A 28 -22.07 13.32 11.26
N ARG A 29 -23.08 12.50 10.94
CA ARG A 29 -23.36 12.07 9.58
C ARG A 29 -23.54 13.23 8.61
N TRP A 30 -24.12 14.33 9.04
CA TRP A 30 -24.26 15.56 8.25
C TRP A 30 -22.88 16.09 7.80
N GLY A 31 -21.92 16.18 8.73
CA GLY A 31 -20.55 16.59 8.39
C GLY A 31 -19.88 15.64 7.41
N ALA A 32 -20.05 14.33 7.60
CA ALA A 32 -19.53 13.31 6.70
C ALA A 32 -20.06 13.48 5.27
N GLU A 33 -21.35 13.70 5.11
CA GLU A 33 -22.01 13.92 3.82
C GLU A 33 -21.50 15.18 3.12
N HIS A 34 -21.28 16.27 3.84
CA HIS A 34 -20.78 17.53 3.28
C HIS A 34 -19.31 17.46 2.87
N ILE A 35 -18.47 16.82 3.68
CA ILE A 35 -17.05 16.60 3.33
C ILE A 35 -16.94 15.68 2.11
N SER A 36 -17.73 14.62 2.07
CA SER A 36 -17.78 13.70 0.93
C SER A 36 -18.21 14.41 -0.35
N ALA A 37 -19.26 15.22 -0.29
CA ALA A 37 -19.72 16.03 -1.41
C ALA A 37 -18.63 17.00 -1.89
N TRP A 38 -17.97 17.69 -0.97
CA TRP A 38 -16.90 18.62 -1.31
C TRP A 38 -15.72 17.95 -2.01
N VAL A 39 -15.30 16.76 -1.55
CA VAL A 39 -14.23 15.99 -2.20
C VAL A 39 -14.64 15.59 -3.62
N SER A 40 -15.88 15.11 -3.79
CA SER A 40 -16.40 14.67 -5.09
C SER A 40 -16.59 15.82 -6.08
N GLU A 41 -16.90 17.03 -5.60
CA GLU A 41 -17.04 18.22 -6.44
C GLU A 41 -15.70 18.84 -6.84
N ASN A 42 -14.64 18.64 -6.03
CA ASN A 42 -13.33 19.26 -6.22
C ASN A 42 -12.23 18.29 -6.66
N SER A 43 -12.55 17.04 -6.95
CA SER A 43 -11.62 16.02 -7.45
C SER A 43 -12.33 14.99 -8.32
N ASP A 44 -11.55 14.22 -9.07
CA ASP A 44 -12.04 13.08 -9.85
C ASP A 44 -12.33 11.83 -8.97
N TYR A 45 -12.37 12.02 -7.66
CA TYR A 45 -12.54 10.94 -6.69
C TYR A 45 -13.81 11.11 -5.86
N HIS A 46 -14.39 9.98 -5.51
CA HIS A 46 -15.48 9.86 -4.55
C HIS A 46 -14.94 9.40 -3.22
N LEU A 47 -15.25 10.16 -2.17
CA LEU A 47 -15.01 9.78 -0.79
C LEU A 47 -16.36 9.60 -0.09
N ALA A 48 -16.58 8.44 0.53
CA ALA A 48 -17.70 8.21 1.43
C ALA A 48 -17.18 7.65 2.75
N PHE A 49 -17.73 8.10 3.86
CA PHE A 49 -17.44 7.56 5.19
C PHE A 49 -18.63 7.70 6.12
N GLY A 50 -18.73 6.79 7.09
CA GLY A 50 -19.91 6.72 7.97
C GLY A 50 -19.87 7.74 9.11
N ALA A 51 -18.67 8.00 9.66
CA ALA A 51 -18.48 8.94 10.78
C ALA A 51 -17.04 9.45 10.80
N MET A 52 -16.88 10.64 11.35
CA MET A 52 -15.59 11.23 11.68
C MET A 52 -15.46 11.28 13.21
N ASP A 53 -14.35 10.78 13.72
CA ASP A 53 -14.02 10.80 15.14
C ASP A 53 -12.78 11.68 15.35
N HIS A 54 -12.86 12.57 16.31
CA HIS A 54 -11.76 13.44 16.72
C HIS A 54 -11.73 13.51 18.23
N ARG A 55 -10.59 13.27 18.84
CA ARG A 55 -10.44 13.24 20.28
C ARG A 55 -9.59 14.41 20.77
N PHE A 56 -10.02 15.07 21.82
CA PHE A 56 -9.23 16.14 22.46
C PHE A 56 -7.89 15.64 23.03
N SER A 57 -7.79 14.35 23.36
CA SER A 57 -6.55 13.72 23.80
C SER A 57 -5.53 13.51 22.66
N ALA A 58 -5.97 13.55 21.41
CA ALA A 58 -5.15 13.47 20.22
C ALA A 58 -5.60 14.49 19.17
N PRO A 59 -5.44 15.79 19.43
CA PRO A 59 -6.06 16.86 18.65
C PRO A 59 -5.54 16.96 17.22
N SER A 60 -4.39 16.36 16.93
CA SER A 60 -3.81 16.29 15.59
C SER A 60 -4.31 15.13 14.76
N HIS A 61 -5.15 14.24 15.29
CA HIS A 61 -5.66 13.07 14.61
C HIS A 61 -7.13 13.20 14.25
N ILE A 62 -7.46 12.85 13.00
CA ILE A 62 -8.84 12.72 12.52
C ILE A 62 -9.01 11.26 12.06
N VAL A 63 -10.00 10.58 12.61
CA VAL A 63 -10.29 9.19 12.27
C VAL A 63 -11.60 9.12 11.50
N LEU A 64 -11.53 8.68 10.25
CA LEU A 64 -12.68 8.39 9.42
C LEU A 64 -13.06 6.92 9.56
N LYS A 65 -14.34 6.63 9.74
CA LYS A 65 -14.87 5.26 9.90
C LYS A 65 -15.65 4.84 8.67
N ASN A 66 -15.48 3.56 8.30
CA ASN A 66 -16.15 2.92 7.16
C ASN A 66 -15.94 3.73 5.87
N VAL A 67 -14.68 3.89 5.50
CA VAL A 67 -14.25 4.71 4.37
C VAL A 67 -14.33 3.91 3.08
N THR A 68 -14.89 4.52 2.05
CA THR A 68 -14.83 4.07 0.66
C THR A 68 -14.29 5.22 -0.17
N PHE A 69 -13.24 4.96 -0.94
CA PHE A 69 -12.59 5.95 -1.78
C PHE A 69 -12.29 5.34 -3.15
N GLY A 70 -12.59 6.05 -4.22
CA GLY A 70 -12.36 5.58 -5.57
C GLY A 70 -12.85 6.56 -6.61
N ARG A 71 -12.90 6.13 -7.86
CA ARG A 71 -13.39 6.90 -9.01
C ARG A 71 -14.78 6.44 -9.41
N ASP A 72 -15.53 7.34 -10.01
CA ASP A 72 -16.85 7.05 -10.56
C ASP A 72 -16.79 5.94 -11.62
N GLY A 73 -17.71 5.01 -11.52
CA GLY A 73 -17.85 3.91 -12.48
C GLY A 73 -16.76 2.85 -12.41
N GLN A 74 -15.86 2.93 -11.42
CA GLN A 74 -14.80 1.94 -11.18
C GLN A 74 -14.96 1.29 -9.79
N PRO A 75 -14.42 0.07 -9.59
CA PRO A 75 -14.35 -0.52 -8.26
C PRO A 75 -13.60 0.42 -7.30
N ALA A 76 -14.03 0.48 -6.04
CA ALA A 76 -13.39 1.32 -5.04
C ALA A 76 -11.90 0.98 -4.91
N THR A 77 -11.06 2.01 -4.98
CA THR A 77 -9.61 1.87 -4.80
C THR A 77 -9.26 1.50 -3.37
N LEU A 78 -9.96 2.11 -2.40
CA LEU A 78 -9.81 1.85 -0.97
C LEU A 78 -11.18 1.60 -0.36
N VAL A 79 -11.29 0.52 0.39
CA VAL A 79 -12.35 0.30 1.36
C VAL A 79 -11.66 0.01 2.68
N ALA A 80 -11.91 0.80 3.72
CA ALA A 80 -11.27 0.60 5.01
C ALA A 80 -12.26 0.83 6.16
N LYS A 81 -12.14 0.02 7.20
CA LYS A 81 -12.92 0.19 8.42
C LYS A 81 -12.53 1.47 9.15
N SER A 82 -11.26 1.85 9.07
CA SER A 82 -10.73 3.05 9.69
C SER A 82 -9.59 3.65 8.86
N VAL A 83 -9.60 4.97 8.73
CA VAL A 83 -8.50 5.78 8.19
C VAL A 83 -8.17 6.84 9.22
N ASP A 84 -6.98 6.75 9.83
CA ASP A 84 -6.48 7.74 10.79
C ASP A 84 -5.51 8.67 10.06
N ILE A 85 -5.80 9.95 10.10
CA ILE A 85 -5.02 11.01 9.46
C ILE A 85 -4.41 11.89 10.55
N ALA A 86 -3.10 11.90 10.65
CA ALA A 86 -2.38 12.81 11.51
C ALA A 86 -2.04 14.12 10.78
N LEU A 87 -2.34 15.22 11.42
CA LEU A 87 -2.17 16.58 10.91
C LEU A 87 -1.14 17.34 11.75
N SER A 88 -0.54 18.39 11.15
CA SER A 88 0.33 19.34 11.84
C SER A 88 0.04 20.77 11.37
N SER A 89 0.84 21.72 11.76
CA SER A 89 0.73 23.11 11.26
C SER A 89 1.04 23.24 9.76
N ARG A 90 1.66 22.21 9.15
CA ARG A 90 2.00 22.20 7.71
C ARG A 90 0.77 22.32 6.82
N GLN A 91 -0.40 21.80 7.23
CA GLN A 91 -1.63 21.90 6.44
C GLN A 91 -2.11 23.33 6.23
N LEU A 92 -1.63 24.29 7.00
CA LEU A 92 -1.90 25.71 6.76
C LEU A 92 -1.27 26.22 5.46
N THR A 93 -0.15 25.65 5.04
CA THR A 93 0.59 26.01 3.82
C THR A 93 0.48 24.96 2.73
N GLU A 94 0.38 23.67 3.11
CA GLU A 94 0.28 22.53 2.23
C GLU A 94 -0.93 21.65 2.61
N PRO A 95 -2.15 22.03 2.26
CA PRO A 95 -3.37 21.36 2.75
C PRO A 95 -3.52 19.89 2.29
N ARG A 96 -2.82 19.48 1.24
CA ARG A 96 -2.85 18.10 0.70
C ARG A 96 -1.69 17.23 1.19
N HIS A 97 -0.83 17.77 2.04
CA HIS A 97 0.30 17.07 2.62
C HIS A 97 0.05 16.84 4.11
N VAL A 98 -0.24 15.62 4.50
CA VAL A 98 -0.48 15.22 5.87
C VAL A 98 0.75 14.54 6.48
N ASP A 99 0.82 14.44 7.80
CA ASP A 99 1.97 13.83 8.45
C ASP A 99 1.91 12.30 8.33
N THR A 100 0.78 11.71 8.69
CA THR A 100 0.61 10.25 8.61
C THR A 100 -0.80 9.91 8.13
N ILE A 101 -0.90 8.88 7.30
CA ILE A 101 -2.14 8.19 6.96
C ILE A 101 -2.00 6.74 7.41
N LEU A 102 -2.87 6.27 8.29
CA LEU A 102 -2.97 4.88 8.71
C LEU A 102 -4.27 4.29 8.18
N LEU A 103 -4.16 3.27 7.34
CA LEU A 103 -5.28 2.50 6.81
C LEU A 103 -5.42 1.20 7.59
N GLU A 104 -6.61 0.92 8.13
CA GLU A 104 -6.84 -0.24 8.98
C GLU A 104 -8.05 -1.06 8.53
N ASN A 105 -7.85 -2.37 8.47
CA ASN A 105 -8.90 -3.37 8.24
C ASN A 105 -9.72 -3.08 6.98
N GLY A 106 -9.13 -3.28 5.82
CA GLY A 106 -9.80 -2.99 4.57
C GLY A 106 -9.11 -3.62 3.37
N THR A 107 -9.41 -3.09 2.20
CA THR A 107 -8.90 -3.57 0.92
C THR A 107 -8.40 -2.40 0.08
N LEU A 108 -7.22 -2.55 -0.49
CA LEU A 108 -6.67 -1.71 -1.54
C LEU A 108 -6.76 -2.44 -2.88
N ASN A 109 -7.52 -1.89 -3.81
CA ASN A 109 -7.59 -2.38 -5.18
C ASN A 109 -6.77 -1.44 -6.07
N LEU A 110 -5.62 -1.88 -6.50
CA LEU A 110 -4.80 -1.15 -7.47
C LEU A 110 -5.15 -1.61 -8.87
N THR A 111 -6.00 -0.85 -9.51
CA THR A 111 -6.21 -0.89 -10.96
C THR A 111 -5.23 0.08 -11.61
N ASP A 112 -5.05 0.01 -12.94
CA ASP A 112 -4.20 0.93 -13.70
C ASP A 112 -4.65 2.38 -13.50
N GLN A 113 -4.14 3.01 -12.46
CA GLN A 113 -4.47 4.39 -12.12
C GLN A 113 -3.51 5.33 -12.86
N THR A 114 -4.00 5.90 -13.92
CA THR A 114 -3.26 6.91 -14.67
C THR A 114 -3.27 8.28 -13.98
N ALA A 115 -4.24 8.54 -13.09
CA ALA A 115 -4.34 9.82 -12.40
C ALA A 115 -3.64 9.78 -11.03
N PRO A 116 -2.94 10.88 -10.65
CA PRO A 116 -2.31 10.98 -9.35
C PRO A 116 -3.36 11.01 -8.25
N LEU A 117 -3.04 10.39 -7.11
CA LEU A 117 -3.84 10.54 -5.90
C LEU A 117 -3.70 11.98 -5.37
N PRO A 118 -4.79 12.57 -4.84
CA PRO A 118 -4.79 13.99 -4.48
C PRO A 118 -4.05 14.31 -3.17
N PHE A 119 -3.48 13.32 -2.48
CA PHE A 119 -2.85 13.47 -1.18
C PHE A 119 -1.45 12.89 -1.17
N LYS A 120 -0.60 13.45 -0.32
CA LYS A 120 0.70 12.90 0.06
C LYS A 120 0.86 12.93 1.57
N ALA A 121 1.74 12.09 2.10
CA ALA A 121 2.02 12.00 3.53
C ALA A 121 3.52 11.79 3.78
N ASP A 122 4.01 12.23 4.94
CA ASP A 122 5.36 11.87 5.36
C ASP A 122 5.45 10.36 5.62
N ARG A 123 4.32 9.74 5.99
CA ARG A 123 4.22 8.29 6.20
C ARG A 123 2.84 7.76 5.84
N LEU A 124 2.80 6.72 5.01
CA LEU A 124 1.64 5.86 4.83
C LEU A 124 1.85 4.58 5.61
N GLN A 125 0.88 4.18 6.42
CA GLN A 125 0.90 2.94 7.18
C GLN A 125 -0.30 2.07 6.83
N LEU A 126 -0.09 0.78 6.77
CA LEU A 126 -1.11 -0.24 6.58
C LEU A 126 -1.16 -1.14 7.81
N ARG A 127 -2.36 -1.48 8.25
CA ARG A 127 -2.61 -2.42 9.32
C ARG A 127 -3.76 -3.36 8.95
N ASP A 128 -3.45 -4.63 8.85
CA ASP A 128 -4.42 -5.68 8.51
C ASP A 128 -5.22 -5.35 7.23
N MET A 129 -4.50 -4.96 6.18
CA MET A 129 -5.09 -4.62 4.89
C MET A 129 -5.01 -5.80 3.92
N ALA A 130 -6.02 -5.93 3.07
CA ALA A 130 -5.95 -6.75 1.87
C ALA A 130 -5.47 -5.89 0.68
N PHE A 131 -4.74 -6.51 -0.22
CA PHE A 131 -4.24 -5.88 -1.43
C PHE A 131 -4.64 -6.71 -2.63
N ASN A 132 -5.11 -6.07 -3.69
CA ASN A 132 -5.52 -6.74 -4.91
C ASN A 132 -5.14 -5.92 -6.15
N SER A 133 -4.43 -6.55 -7.08
CA SER A 133 -4.05 -5.98 -8.38
C SER A 133 -4.37 -6.98 -9.50
N PRO A 134 -5.64 -7.09 -9.92
CA PRO A 134 -6.10 -8.17 -10.80
C PRO A 134 -5.68 -8.00 -12.26
N ASN A 135 -5.42 -6.78 -12.70
CA ASN A 135 -5.24 -6.43 -14.12
C ASN A 135 -3.78 -6.21 -14.52
N SER A 136 -2.83 -6.48 -13.64
CA SER A 136 -1.42 -6.40 -13.97
C SER A 136 -0.96 -7.69 -14.67
N GLU A 137 0.08 -7.60 -15.46
CA GLU A 137 0.80 -8.74 -16.01
C GLU A 137 1.24 -9.73 -14.92
N TRP A 138 1.45 -9.19 -13.71
CA TRP A 138 1.72 -9.92 -12.48
C TRP A 138 0.48 -9.81 -11.56
N LYS A 139 -0.42 -10.79 -11.64
CA LYS A 139 -1.58 -10.86 -10.76
C LYS A 139 -1.13 -11.00 -9.32
N LEU A 140 -1.38 -9.98 -8.52
CA LEU A 140 -0.98 -9.94 -7.13
C LEU A 140 -2.21 -9.80 -6.23
N SER A 141 -2.31 -10.67 -5.24
CA SER A 141 -3.23 -10.50 -4.12
C SER A 141 -2.51 -10.80 -2.81
N ALA A 142 -2.83 -10.06 -1.77
CA ALA A 142 -2.26 -10.26 -0.45
C ALA A 142 -3.29 -10.03 0.65
N GLN A 143 -3.13 -10.70 1.79
CA GLN A 143 -3.99 -10.59 2.96
C GLN A 143 -3.16 -10.32 4.21
N ARG A 144 -3.75 -9.62 5.17
CA ARG A 144 -3.10 -9.23 6.42
C ARG A 144 -1.78 -8.51 6.16
N VAL A 145 -1.86 -7.50 5.27
CA VAL A 145 -0.73 -6.66 4.93
C VAL A 145 -0.54 -5.61 6.01
N ASN A 146 0.66 -5.55 6.55
CA ASN A 146 1.10 -4.55 7.52
C ASN A 146 2.38 -3.90 7.02
N GLY A 147 2.63 -2.66 7.43
CA GLY A 147 3.86 -1.97 7.07
C GLY A 147 3.63 -0.56 6.59
N GLY A 148 4.52 -0.05 5.76
CA GLY A 148 4.42 1.33 5.32
C GLY A 148 5.39 1.78 4.25
N VAL A 149 5.19 3.03 3.87
CA VAL A 149 5.94 3.77 2.85
C VAL A 149 6.35 5.12 3.44
N VAL A 150 7.61 5.49 3.35
CA VAL A 150 8.18 6.72 3.93
C VAL A 150 9.20 7.34 2.98
N PRO A 151 9.00 8.59 2.51
CA PRO A 151 7.74 9.32 2.48
C PRO A 151 6.77 8.72 1.46
N TRP A 152 5.49 9.05 1.54
CA TRP A 152 4.51 8.66 0.55
C TRP A 152 4.07 9.87 -0.28
N SER A 153 4.48 9.90 -1.53
CA SER A 153 4.16 10.98 -2.48
C SER A 153 3.77 10.35 -3.83
N PRO A 154 2.51 9.90 -3.95
CA PRO A 154 2.05 9.23 -5.16
C PRO A 154 2.02 10.18 -6.35
N GLU A 155 2.39 9.64 -7.51
CA GLU A 155 2.36 10.32 -8.81
C GLU A 155 1.54 9.50 -9.81
N ALA A 156 1.25 10.08 -10.97
CA ALA A 156 0.54 9.37 -12.03
C ALA A 156 1.25 8.06 -12.40
N GLY A 157 0.55 6.93 -12.27
CA GLY A 157 1.10 5.60 -12.53
C GLY A 157 2.11 5.08 -11.50
N LYS A 158 2.45 5.86 -10.45
CA LYS A 158 3.40 5.51 -9.40
C LYS A 158 2.77 5.69 -8.02
N VAL A 159 1.97 4.72 -7.61
CA VAL A 159 1.18 4.78 -6.35
C VAL A 159 2.05 4.90 -5.10
N LEU A 160 3.24 4.31 -5.10
CA LEU A 160 4.18 4.39 -3.98
C LEU A 160 5.07 5.62 -4.03
N GLY A 161 5.00 6.40 -5.13
CA GLY A 161 5.85 7.55 -5.38
C GLY A 161 7.14 7.20 -6.12
N THR A 162 7.98 8.23 -6.32
CA THR A 162 9.26 8.12 -7.02
C THR A 162 10.44 7.98 -6.08
N LYS A 163 10.27 8.27 -4.79
CA LYS A 163 11.33 8.15 -3.78
C LYS A 163 10.74 7.78 -2.44
N ALA A 164 11.01 6.55 -2.01
CA ALA A 164 10.46 6.03 -0.76
C ALA A 164 11.29 4.88 -0.18
N GLN A 165 11.22 4.71 1.14
CA GLN A 165 11.55 3.47 1.82
C GLN A 165 10.26 2.67 1.99
N ILE A 166 10.31 1.38 1.74
CA ILE A 166 9.18 0.47 1.88
C ILE A 166 9.51 -0.67 2.82
N GLN A 167 8.54 -1.02 3.65
CA GLN A 167 8.59 -2.19 4.51
C GLN A 167 7.18 -2.76 4.63
N PHE A 168 7.00 -3.99 4.16
CA PHE A 168 5.71 -4.67 4.20
C PHE A 168 5.88 -6.10 4.69
N SER A 169 4.89 -6.56 5.44
CA SER A 169 4.67 -7.97 5.73
C SER A 169 3.27 -8.37 5.30
N ALA A 170 3.10 -9.61 4.87
CA ALA A 170 1.79 -10.16 4.54
C ALA A 170 1.64 -11.55 5.16
N GLY A 171 0.48 -11.82 5.74
CA GLY A 171 0.18 -13.17 6.24
C GLY A 171 0.06 -14.18 5.11
N SER A 172 -0.53 -13.77 4.00
CA SER A 172 -0.57 -14.54 2.75
C SER A 172 -0.46 -13.63 1.54
N LEU A 173 0.12 -14.16 0.48
CA LEU A 173 0.29 -13.51 -0.81
C LEU A 173 0.10 -14.55 -1.90
N SER A 174 -0.50 -14.18 -3.01
CA SER A 174 -0.54 -14.96 -4.22
C SER A 174 0.00 -14.11 -5.37
N LEU A 175 1.01 -14.60 -6.05
CA LEU A 175 1.61 -13.99 -7.23
C LEU A 175 1.46 -14.95 -8.42
N ASN A 176 0.69 -14.56 -9.42
CA ASN A 176 0.38 -15.40 -10.59
C ASN A 176 -0.07 -16.83 -10.19
N ASP A 177 -0.96 -16.91 -9.19
CA ASP A 177 -1.52 -18.14 -8.62
C ASP A 177 -0.50 -18.99 -7.81
N VAL A 178 0.71 -18.48 -7.56
CA VAL A 178 1.67 -19.11 -6.65
C VAL A 178 1.47 -18.56 -5.24
N PRO A 179 1.00 -19.39 -4.29
CA PRO A 179 0.75 -18.93 -2.93
C PRO A 179 2.03 -18.87 -2.11
N ALA A 180 2.14 -17.84 -1.29
CA ALA A 180 3.16 -17.67 -0.28
C ALA A 180 2.54 -17.21 1.05
N THR A 181 3.21 -17.50 2.15
CA THR A 181 2.81 -17.04 3.50
C THR A 181 4.00 -16.40 4.21
N ASN A 182 3.74 -15.70 5.31
CA ASN A 182 4.77 -15.06 6.13
C ASN A 182 5.73 -14.21 5.28
N VAL A 183 5.17 -13.42 4.36
CA VAL A 183 5.95 -12.62 3.41
C VAL A 183 6.51 -11.38 4.10
N LEU A 184 7.78 -11.11 3.87
CA LEU A 184 8.46 -9.87 4.27
C LEU A 184 9.12 -9.25 3.04
N ILE A 185 8.92 -7.96 2.86
CA ILE A 185 9.51 -7.15 1.79
C ILE A 185 10.03 -5.86 2.40
N GLU A 186 11.32 -5.62 2.28
CA GLU A 186 11.96 -4.36 2.67
C GLU A 186 12.80 -3.83 1.51
N GLY A 187 12.77 -2.53 1.32
CA GLY A 187 13.54 -1.93 0.24
C GLY A 187 13.33 -0.44 0.07
N SER A 188 13.71 0.05 -1.10
CA SER A 188 13.61 1.45 -1.47
C SER A 188 13.23 1.62 -2.93
N ILE A 189 12.58 2.73 -3.21
CA ILE A 189 12.27 3.22 -4.54
C ILE A 189 13.09 4.49 -4.76
N ASP A 190 13.78 4.58 -5.89
CA ASP A 190 14.48 5.77 -6.35
C ASP A 190 14.24 5.95 -7.85
N ASN A 191 13.30 6.84 -8.19
CA ASN A 191 12.72 7.01 -9.50
C ASN A 191 12.11 5.71 -10.04
N ASP A 192 12.66 5.13 -11.11
CA ASP A 192 12.20 3.87 -11.69
C ASP A 192 13.02 2.65 -11.22
N ARG A 193 13.96 2.87 -10.30
CA ARG A 193 14.73 1.80 -9.67
C ARG A 193 14.06 1.37 -8.37
N VAL A 194 13.84 0.07 -8.22
CA VAL A 194 13.33 -0.55 -7.00
C VAL A 194 14.41 -1.48 -6.46
N THR A 195 14.88 -1.23 -5.26
CA THR A 195 15.86 -2.06 -4.56
C THR A 195 15.17 -2.79 -3.42
N LEU A 196 15.12 -4.11 -3.48
CA LEU A 196 14.59 -4.98 -2.43
C LEU A 196 15.77 -5.55 -1.64
N THR A 197 16.00 -5.00 -0.48
CA THR A 197 17.15 -5.36 0.38
C THR A 197 16.91 -6.63 1.16
N ASN A 198 15.64 -6.93 1.43
CA ASN A 198 15.25 -8.14 2.15
C ASN A 198 13.91 -8.65 1.60
N LEU A 199 13.94 -9.88 1.10
CA LEU A 199 12.80 -10.66 0.69
C LEU A 199 12.76 -11.94 1.49
N GLY A 200 11.63 -12.28 2.06
CA GLY A 200 11.42 -13.55 2.74
C GLY A 200 9.99 -14.03 2.55
N ALA A 201 9.80 -15.32 2.35
CA ALA A 201 8.49 -15.93 2.26
C ALA A 201 8.55 -17.44 2.50
N ASP A 202 7.46 -18.00 3.00
CA ASP A 202 7.22 -19.44 2.98
C ASP A 202 6.44 -19.78 1.70
N ILE A 203 7.00 -20.61 0.85
CA ILE A 203 6.43 -21.00 -0.44
C ILE A 203 6.45 -22.51 -0.56
N ALA A 204 5.32 -23.11 -0.91
CA ALA A 204 5.22 -24.54 -1.24
C ALA A 204 5.91 -25.44 -0.20
N ARG A 205 5.63 -25.20 1.07
CA ARG A 205 6.17 -25.90 2.28
C ARG A 205 7.65 -25.61 2.59
N GLY A 206 8.34 -24.87 1.75
CA GLY A 206 9.71 -24.45 1.97
C GLY A 206 9.83 -22.95 2.19
N THR A 207 11.04 -22.44 2.11
CA THR A 207 11.38 -21.05 2.32
C THR A 207 12.07 -20.42 1.11
N LEU A 208 11.79 -19.15 0.89
CA LEU A 208 12.49 -18.31 -0.07
C LEU A 208 13.04 -17.09 0.65
N THR A 209 14.32 -16.80 0.45
CA THR A 209 14.95 -15.58 0.93
C THR A 209 15.86 -14.99 -0.14
N GLY A 210 16.01 -13.67 -0.15
CA GLY A 210 16.88 -13.05 -1.13
C GLY A 210 16.85 -11.53 -1.11
N ASN A 211 17.52 -10.97 -2.09
CA ASN A 211 17.49 -9.55 -2.42
C ASN A 211 17.52 -9.38 -3.94
N ALA A 212 16.93 -8.30 -4.41
CA ALA A 212 16.81 -8.03 -5.83
C ALA A 212 16.75 -6.54 -6.11
N GLN A 213 17.12 -6.14 -7.32
CA GLN A 213 16.98 -4.78 -7.80
C GLN A 213 16.33 -4.80 -9.19
N ARG A 214 15.30 -3.98 -9.36
CA ARG A 214 14.73 -3.66 -10.66
C ARG A 214 15.29 -2.33 -11.14
N ASN A 215 15.87 -2.31 -12.32
CA ASN A 215 16.39 -1.10 -12.95
C ASN A 215 15.30 -0.34 -13.72
N ALA A 216 15.60 0.90 -14.10
CA ALA A 216 14.70 1.76 -14.86
C ALA A 216 14.27 1.18 -16.22
N ASP A 217 15.12 0.40 -16.86
CA ASP A 217 14.85 -0.29 -18.12
C ASP A 217 13.98 -1.56 -17.97
N GLY A 218 13.58 -1.88 -16.73
CA GLY A 218 12.80 -3.07 -16.41
C GLY A 218 13.63 -4.33 -16.19
N SER A 219 14.95 -4.28 -16.36
CA SER A 219 15.83 -5.40 -16.06
C SER A 219 15.91 -5.67 -14.56
N TRP A 220 16.17 -6.94 -14.19
CA TRP A 220 16.31 -7.37 -12.82
C TRP A 220 17.71 -7.87 -12.52
N GLN A 221 18.21 -7.50 -11.36
CA GLN A 221 19.43 -8.03 -10.76
C GLN A 221 19.08 -8.68 -9.44
N VAL A 222 19.34 -9.95 -9.29
CA VAL A 222 19.16 -10.72 -8.06
C VAL A 222 20.54 -11.05 -7.54
N GLU A 223 20.98 -10.40 -6.46
CA GLU A 223 22.32 -10.66 -5.92
C GLU A 223 22.39 -12.03 -5.25
N ASN A 224 21.39 -12.33 -4.43
CA ASN A 224 21.26 -13.61 -3.75
C ASN A 224 19.81 -14.07 -3.77
N LEU A 225 19.59 -15.32 -4.12
CA LEU A 225 18.31 -15.98 -4.00
C LEU A 225 18.55 -17.38 -3.44
N ARG A 226 17.91 -17.67 -2.32
CA ARG A 226 17.96 -18.98 -1.68
C ARG A 226 16.56 -19.55 -1.54
N MET A 227 16.39 -20.78 -2.00
CA MET A 227 15.17 -21.56 -1.85
C MET A 227 15.52 -22.89 -1.18
N ALA A 228 14.80 -23.26 -0.14
CA ALA A 228 15.02 -24.49 0.60
C ALA A 228 13.71 -25.23 0.85
N ASP A 229 13.76 -26.55 0.73
CA ASP A 229 12.63 -27.45 1.03
C ASP A 229 11.36 -27.19 0.19
N ILE A 230 11.49 -26.61 -0.99
CA ILE A 230 10.35 -26.27 -1.85
C ILE A 230 9.67 -27.56 -2.37
N ARG A 231 8.34 -27.63 -2.23
CA ARG A 231 7.50 -28.75 -2.69
C ARG A 231 6.36 -28.16 -3.53
N LEU A 232 6.66 -27.73 -4.74
CA LEU A 232 5.71 -27.04 -5.60
C LEU A 232 5.01 -28.02 -6.54
N GLN A 233 3.68 -27.94 -6.54
CA GLN A 233 2.84 -28.57 -7.55
C GLN A 233 2.18 -27.48 -8.39
N SER A 234 2.24 -27.60 -9.70
CA SER A 234 1.66 -26.67 -10.66
C SER A 234 0.75 -27.41 -11.63
N GLU A 235 -0.38 -26.82 -11.95
CA GLU A 235 -1.26 -27.31 -13.02
C GLU A 235 -0.82 -26.80 -14.41
N LYS A 236 0.19 -25.93 -14.46
CA LYS A 236 0.71 -25.31 -15.68
C LYS A 236 1.80 -26.17 -16.29
N SER A 237 1.88 -26.19 -17.62
CA SER A 237 3.04 -26.73 -18.34
C SER A 237 4.31 -25.97 -17.93
N LEU A 238 5.47 -26.57 -18.15
CA LEU A 238 6.76 -25.92 -17.83
C LEU A 238 6.90 -24.57 -18.54
N THR A 239 6.47 -24.48 -19.79
CA THR A 239 6.51 -23.26 -20.59
C THR A 239 5.61 -22.16 -20.02
N ASP A 240 4.41 -22.52 -19.60
CA ASP A 240 3.43 -21.56 -19.04
C ASP A 240 3.80 -21.15 -17.60
N PHE A 241 4.44 -22.04 -16.87
CA PHE A 241 4.94 -21.74 -15.53
C PHE A 241 5.99 -20.61 -15.56
N PHE A 242 6.90 -20.65 -16.53
CA PHE A 242 7.92 -19.62 -16.70
C PHE A 242 7.53 -18.47 -17.64
N ALA A 243 6.31 -18.47 -18.19
CA ALA A 243 5.84 -17.43 -19.11
C ALA A 243 5.98 -15.98 -18.57
N PRO A 244 5.70 -15.70 -17.27
CA PRO A 244 5.88 -14.35 -16.74
C PRO A 244 7.31 -13.82 -16.81
N LEU A 245 8.32 -14.70 -16.80
CA LEU A 245 9.72 -14.27 -16.92
C LEU A 245 10.07 -13.75 -18.32
N ARG A 246 9.26 -14.05 -19.34
CA ARG A 246 9.50 -13.59 -20.73
C ARG A 246 9.26 -12.09 -20.88
N SER A 247 8.48 -11.47 -19.99
CA SER A 247 8.25 -10.03 -19.98
C SER A 247 9.41 -9.24 -19.37
N VAL A 248 10.35 -9.93 -18.70
CA VAL A 248 11.53 -9.31 -18.10
C VAL A 248 12.61 -9.14 -19.19
N PRO A 249 13.04 -7.90 -19.49
CA PRO A 249 14.01 -7.64 -20.57
C PRO A 249 15.35 -8.33 -20.35
N SER A 250 15.81 -8.40 -19.11
CA SER A 250 17.03 -9.08 -18.69
C SER A 250 16.95 -9.47 -17.23
N LEU A 251 17.48 -10.64 -16.90
CA LEU A 251 17.59 -11.14 -15.54
C LEU A 251 19.04 -11.56 -15.27
N GLN A 252 19.68 -10.89 -14.31
CA GLN A 252 21.02 -11.25 -13.85
C GLN A 252 20.91 -11.83 -12.43
N ILE A 253 21.52 -12.98 -12.21
CA ILE A 253 21.52 -13.63 -10.89
C ILE A 253 22.97 -13.83 -10.44
N GLY A 254 23.37 -13.12 -9.40
CA GLY A 254 24.69 -13.23 -8.78
C GLY A 254 24.89 -14.60 -8.13
N ARG A 255 23.92 -15.00 -7.31
CA ARG A 255 23.92 -16.31 -6.64
C ARG A 255 22.50 -16.85 -6.53
N LEU A 256 22.30 -18.07 -7.00
CA LEU A 256 21.12 -18.88 -6.77
C LEU A 256 21.51 -20.15 -6.01
N GLU A 257 20.86 -20.41 -4.91
CA GLU A 257 21.01 -21.61 -4.12
C GLU A 257 19.63 -22.26 -3.94
N VAL A 258 19.49 -23.49 -4.42
CA VAL A 258 18.29 -24.30 -4.25
C VAL A 258 18.68 -25.55 -3.50
N ILE A 259 18.00 -25.84 -2.42
CA ILE A 259 18.29 -26.97 -1.53
C ILE A 259 17.03 -27.81 -1.40
N ASP A 260 17.13 -29.09 -1.73
CA ASP A 260 16.06 -30.09 -1.61
C ASP A 260 14.72 -29.59 -2.17
N ALA A 261 14.70 -29.16 -3.44
CA ALA A 261 13.48 -28.76 -4.10
C ALA A 261 12.85 -29.89 -4.90
N ARG A 262 11.52 -29.98 -4.86
CA ARG A 262 10.69 -30.86 -5.71
C ARG A 262 9.64 -30.04 -6.40
N LEU A 263 9.69 -30.04 -7.70
CA LEU A 263 8.77 -29.31 -8.57
C LEU A 263 8.04 -30.31 -9.45
N GLN A 264 6.73 -30.20 -9.53
CA GLN A 264 5.89 -31.09 -10.32
C GLN A 264 4.85 -30.31 -11.11
N GLY A 265 4.76 -30.56 -12.38
CA GLY A 265 3.72 -30.10 -13.29
C GLY A 265 2.94 -31.28 -13.88
N PRO A 266 1.98 -31.03 -14.79
CA PRO A 266 1.15 -32.07 -15.40
C PRO A 266 1.96 -33.02 -16.29
N ASP A 267 3.03 -32.56 -16.92
CA ASP A 267 3.85 -33.27 -17.91
C ASP A 267 5.37 -33.19 -17.61
N TRP A 268 5.75 -32.65 -16.45
CA TRP A 268 7.14 -32.48 -16.04
C TRP A 268 7.30 -32.67 -14.53
N ALA A 269 8.46 -33.12 -14.11
CA ALA A 269 8.82 -33.23 -12.71
C ALA A 269 10.34 -33.09 -12.53
N VAL A 270 10.71 -32.40 -11.45
CA VAL A 270 12.09 -32.32 -10.96
C VAL A 270 12.07 -32.73 -9.49
N ALA A 271 12.78 -33.79 -9.15
CA ALA A 271 12.87 -34.31 -7.79
C ALA A 271 14.31 -34.13 -7.26
N ASP A 272 14.40 -33.88 -5.96
CA ASP A 272 15.67 -33.79 -5.22
C ASP A 272 16.68 -32.82 -5.88
N LEU A 273 16.17 -31.61 -6.24
CA LEU A 273 16.99 -30.59 -6.86
C LEU A 273 17.84 -29.86 -5.82
N ASP A 274 19.14 -30.10 -5.89
CA ASP A 274 20.16 -29.28 -5.24
C ASP A 274 20.95 -28.54 -6.32
N LEU A 275 20.91 -27.23 -6.28
CA LEU A 275 21.51 -26.38 -7.30
C LEU A 275 22.20 -25.19 -6.67
N SER A 276 23.43 -24.92 -7.08
CA SER A 276 24.17 -23.70 -6.75
C SER A 276 24.72 -23.09 -8.03
N LEU A 277 24.18 -21.93 -8.41
CA LEU A 277 24.58 -21.20 -9.60
C LEU A 277 25.14 -19.84 -9.21
N ARG A 278 26.11 -19.34 -9.98
CA ARG A 278 26.72 -18.03 -9.80
C ARG A 278 26.88 -17.31 -11.13
N ASN A 279 26.67 -15.99 -11.10
CA ASN A 279 26.90 -15.07 -12.23
C ASN A 279 26.18 -15.51 -13.52
N MET A 280 24.88 -15.71 -13.41
CA MET A 280 24.01 -16.01 -14.56
C MET A 280 23.44 -14.73 -15.18
N THR A 281 23.29 -14.72 -16.47
CA THR A 281 22.61 -13.67 -17.25
C THR A 281 21.60 -14.29 -18.20
#